data_f8ab854f160f28e416d0026f3102b651
#
_entry.id   f8ab854f160f28e416d0026f3102b651
#
_cell.length_a   1.000
_cell.length_b   1.000
_cell.length_c   1.000
_cell.angle_alpha   90.00
_cell.angle_beta   90.00
_cell.angle_gamma   90.00
#
_symmetry.space_group_name_H-M   'P 1'
#
loop_
_entity.id
_entity.type
_entity.pdbx_description
1 polymer ?
#
loop_
_entity_poly.entity_id
_entity_poly.type
_entity_poly.pdbx_seq_one_letter_code
_entity_poly.pdbx_strand_id
1 'polypeptide(L)'
;MYNNTVKAPEFYKAGIYIRLSEADQGKSYEAESESVLNQRNILMKFVKDNGFIFVGEYIDDGYSCTDFDRPGFNLMMEDLKKGLINLVIVKDLSRLGRDHILTGYYVENYFPENGIRFISIQESYYNFKLKSSNDSVMFIFACNDFYSKQNSVKIRNVLEYKKRKGKFIGSAPSYGYMRDPNDKGHLLPDPEYAPVVKKIFEMANDGVGLSEITTYLNDSKIKTPSSLKRKNPRARSKYNSIWTISSVKKILKNQMYVGDMVQNIQYKRGYKTKKKLVVPKENWIIVKNTHEPLVDRMIFEKIQGNVKRTNITNITKREKRLFENLLYCKECGNTLTITYRKNHDYWTINCNKYSRDPRRHLCYPHFMPYDQLEEALLEVVKKTCKKYLDAINVPNLALELKDRKKNNLKIEARIFDLEKKEKDLLNKFDML
;
A
#
# COMPACT_ATOMS: atom_id res chain seq x y z
N MET A 1 -0.02 0.35 -48.63
CA MET A 1 -0.13 1.83 -48.56
C MET A 1 -1.36 2.17 -47.73
N TYR A 2 -1.18 2.40 -46.44
CA TYR A 2 -2.23 2.93 -45.58
C TYR A 2 -1.96 4.41 -45.34
N ASN A 3 -2.58 5.25 -46.19
CA ASN A 3 -2.63 6.71 -45.95
C ASN A 3 -3.75 7.00 -44.95
N ASN A 4 -3.54 6.79 -43.67
CA ASN A 4 -4.30 7.43 -42.63
C ASN A 4 -3.52 8.67 -42.17
N THR A 5 -3.55 9.72 -42.97
CA THR A 5 -3.21 11.07 -42.52
C THR A 5 -4.30 11.51 -41.55
N VAL A 6 -4.08 11.29 -40.26
CA VAL A 6 -4.85 11.96 -39.20
C VAL A 6 -4.58 13.47 -39.42
N LYS A 7 -5.58 14.21 -39.96
CA LYS A 7 -5.50 15.66 -40.09
C LYS A 7 -5.18 16.23 -38.69
N ALA A 8 -4.11 17.02 -38.59
CA ALA A 8 -3.81 17.74 -37.36
C ALA A 8 -5.07 18.57 -37.00
N PRO A 9 -5.53 18.55 -35.75
CA PRO A 9 -6.68 19.35 -35.35
C PRO A 9 -6.36 20.83 -35.55
N GLU A 10 -7.34 21.59 -35.99
CA GLU A 10 -7.21 23.03 -36.28
C GLU A 10 -6.76 23.84 -35.04
N PHE A 11 -7.09 23.33 -33.83
CA PHE A 11 -6.67 23.89 -32.55
C PHE A 11 -6.30 22.83 -31.56
N TYR A 12 -5.20 23.05 -30.83
CA TYR A 12 -4.78 22.18 -29.73
C TYR A 12 -5.37 22.63 -28.40
N LYS A 13 -6.21 21.78 -27.81
CA LYS A 13 -6.80 21.94 -26.48
C LYS A 13 -5.87 21.29 -25.45
N ALA A 14 -5.14 22.12 -24.71
CA ALA A 14 -4.07 21.68 -23.83
C ALA A 14 -4.56 21.36 -22.41
N GLY A 15 -4.23 20.18 -21.92
CA GLY A 15 -4.20 19.81 -20.52
C GLY A 15 -2.78 19.78 -19.99
N ILE A 16 -2.52 20.47 -18.88
CA ILE A 16 -1.21 20.41 -18.21
C ILE A 16 -1.24 19.38 -17.10
N TYR A 17 -0.21 18.53 -17.02
CA TYR A 17 -0.11 17.53 -15.97
C TYR A 17 1.08 17.80 -15.05
N ILE A 18 0.79 17.88 -13.74
CA ILE A 18 1.74 18.26 -12.69
C ILE A 18 1.79 17.14 -11.65
N ARG A 19 3.00 16.75 -11.24
CA ARG A 19 3.16 15.72 -10.21
C ARG A 19 4.32 16.03 -9.26
N LEU A 20 4.08 15.83 -7.97
CA LEU A 20 5.09 15.88 -6.92
C LEU A 20 5.54 14.49 -6.48
N SER A 21 6.73 14.43 -5.88
CA SER A 21 7.24 13.19 -5.30
C SER A 21 6.88 13.10 -3.82
N GLU A 22 6.77 11.85 -3.28
CA GLU A 22 6.59 11.59 -1.85
C GLU A 22 7.65 12.27 -0.95
N ALA A 23 8.81 12.63 -1.50
CA ALA A 23 9.89 13.28 -0.76
C ALA A 23 9.58 14.74 -0.38
N ASP A 24 8.66 15.41 -1.08
CA ASP A 24 8.31 16.82 -0.88
C ASP A 24 7.16 17.00 0.13
N GLN A 25 6.61 15.93 0.71
CA GLN A 25 5.46 15.92 1.63
C GLN A 25 5.72 16.50 3.05
N GLY A 26 6.81 17.17 3.29
CA GLY A 26 7.17 17.69 4.62
C GLY A 26 6.60 19.07 4.98
N LYS A 27 5.84 19.73 4.10
CA LYS A 27 5.38 21.13 4.27
C LYS A 27 3.88 21.21 4.52
N SER A 28 3.47 22.16 5.33
CA SER A 28 2.11 22.41 5.81
C SER A 28 1.04 22.42 4.70
N TYR A 29 -0.13 21.91 5.03
CA TYR A 29 -1.27 21.63 4.15
C TYR A 29 -1.93 22.87 3.51
N GLU A 30 -1.50 24.08 3.84
CA GLU A 30 -2.14 25.35 3.44
C GLU A 30 -1.37 26.12 2.36
N ALA A 31 -0.17 25.70 1.99
CA ALA A 31 0.56 26.30 0.86
C ALA A 31 0.78 25.23 -0.21
N GLU A 32 0.28 25.45 -1.43
CA GLU A 32 0.75 24.72 -2.60
C GLU A 32 2.27 24.69 -2.56
N SER A 33 2.87 23.49 -2.71
CA SER A 33 4.32 23.43 -2.63
C SER A 33 4.90 24.35 -3.71
N GLU A 34 5.92 25.10 -3.35
CA GLU A 34 6.67 25.98 -4.27
C GLU A 34 7.05 25.28 -5.58
N SER A 35 7.19 23.94 -5.51
CA SER A 35 7.46 23.07 -6.66
C SER A 35 6.26 22.91 -7.60
N VAL A 36 5.01 22.87 -7.11
CA VAL A 36 3.78 22.84 -7.95
C VAL A 36 3.63 24.16 -8.65
N LEU A 37 3.74 25.26 -7.90
CA LEU A 37 3.64 26.62 -8.45
C LEU A 37 4.67 26.85 -9.57
N ASN A 38 5.91 26.43 -9.35
CA ASN A 38 6.96 26.56 -10.37
C ASN A 38 6.65 25.71 -11.62
N GLN A 39 6.20 24.47 -11.45
CA GLN A 39 5.80 23.64 -12.60
C GLN A 39 4.63 24.28 -13.36
N ARG A 40 3.59 24.73 -12.64
CA ARG A 40 2.42 25.41 -13.23
C ARG A 40 2.84 26.62 -14.05
N ASN A 41 3.67 27.49 -13.49
CA ASN A 41 4.13 28.71 -14.16
C ASN A 41 4.88 28.39 -15.46
N ILE A 42 5.78 27.40 -15.47
CA ILE A 42 6.52 26.98 -16.65
C ILE A 42 5.55 26.45 -17.73
N LEU A 43 4.60 25.58 -17.34
CA LEU A 43 3.66 24.95 -18.25
C LEU A 43 2.67 25.96 -18.83
N MET A 44 2.13 26.86 -18.02
CA MET A 44 1.21 27.92 -18.45
C MET A 44 1.88 28.93 -19.39
N LYS A 45 3.13 29.30 -19.08
CA LYS A 45 3.92 30.13 -19.98
C LYS A 45 4.09 29.46 -21.35
N PHE A 46 4.43 28.17 -21.35
CA PHE A 46 4.61 27.40 -22.59
C PHE A 46 3.31 27.31 -23.42
N VAL A 47 2.16 27.07 -22.76
CA VAL A 47 0.85 27.06 -23.40
C VAL A 47 0.56 28.40 -24.09
N LYS A 48 0.80 29.50 -23.38
CA LYS A 48 0.59 30.87 -23.89
C LYS A 48 1.51 31.21 -25.05
N ASP A 49 2.80 30.93 -24.90
CA ASP A 49 3.83 31.25 -25.91
C ASP A 49 3.62 30.48 -27.23
N ASN A 50 2.98 29.29 -27.17
CA ASN A 50 2.67 28.49 -28.36
C ASN A 50 1.24 28.62 -28.86
N GLY A 51 0.41 29.51 -28.28
CA GLY A 51 -0.96 29.76 -28.72
C GLY A 51 -1.93 28.59 -28.53
N PHE A 52 -1.65 27.67 -27.58
CA PHE A 52 -2.56 26.57 -27.28
C PHE A 52 -3.75 27.04 -26.44
N ILE A 53 -4.90 26.37 -26.62
CA ILE A 53 -6.09 26.63 -25.81
C ILE A 53 -5.95 25.89 -24.50
N PHE A 54 -5.78 26.58 -23.39
CA PHE A 54 -5.76 25.97 -22.06
C PHE A 54 -7.16 25.51 -21.65
N VAL A 55 -7.30 24.21 -21.29
CA VAL A 55 -8.58 23.61 -20.86
C VAL A 55 -8.57 23.27 -19.38
N GLY A 56 -7.49 22.70 -18.88
CA GLY A 56 -7.44 22.29 -17.48
C GLY A 56 -6.07 21.86 -17.00
N GLU A 57 -5.95 21.75 -15.68
CA GLU A 57 -4.76 21.21 -15.02
C GLU A 57 -5.11 19.94 -14.24
N TYR A 58 -4.21 18.98 -14.25
CA TYR A 58 -4.33 17.69 -13.59
C TYR A 58 -3.15 17.51 -12.65
N ILE A 59 -3.44 17.40 -11.34
CA ILE A 59 -2.42 17.40 -10.29
C ILE A 59 -2.49 16.13 -9.50
N ASP A 60 -1.34 15.45 -9.36
CA ASP A 60 -1.16 14.33 -8.45
C ASP A 60 -0.07 14.67 -7.43
N ASP A 61 -0.49 15.02 -6.22
CA ASP A 61 0.41 15.30 -5.10
C ASP A 61 0.55 14.06 -4.20
N GLY A 62 1.79 13.65 -3.95
CA GLY A 62 2.09 12.56 -3.02
C GLY A 62 1.87 11.14 -3.52
N TYR A 63 1.63 10.96 -4.80
CA TYR A 63 1.45 9.64 -5.41
C TYR A 63 2.76 9.04 -5.92
N SER A 64 2.88 7.70 -5.84
CA SER A 64 4.05 6.96 -6.32
C SER A 64 4.24 7.11 -7.84
N CYS A 65 5.48 7.25 -8.26
CA CYS A 65 5.84 7.39 -9.68
C CYS A 65 5.71 6.08 -10.48
N THR A 66 5.54 4.94 -9.81
CA THR A 66 5.52 3.61 -10.43
C THR A 66 4.11 3.09 -10.69
N ASP A 67 3.09 3.85 -10.29
CA ASP A 67 1.69 3.47 -10.40
C ASP A 67 0.94 4.53 -11.20
N PHE A 68 0.13 4.12 -12.17
CA PHE A 68 -0.71 5.01 -12.99
C PHE A 68 -2.15 5.10 -12.48
N ASP A 69 -2.50 4.37 -11.40
CA ASP A 69 -3.77 4.55 -10.71
C ASP A 69 -3.70 5.76 -9.77
N ARG A 70 -3.86 6.94 -10.37
CA ARG A 70 -3.74 8.26 -9.74
C ARG A 70 -4.94 9.13 -10.14
N PRO A 71 -5.56 9.85 -9.19
CA PRO A 71 -6.77 10.62 -9.47
C PRO A 71 -6.61 11.65 -10.59
N GLY A 72 -5.54 12.45 -10.57
CA GLY A 72 -5.29 13.46 -11.60
C GLY A 72 -5.00 12.84 -12.96
N PHE A 73 -4.21 11.77 -13.01
CA PHE A 73 -3.95 11.04 -14.25
C PHE A 73 -5.23 10.40 -14.81
N ASN A 74 -6.05 9.78 -13.96
CA ASN A 74 -7.30 9.15 -14.38
C ASN A 74 -8.28 10.17 -14.94
N LEU A 75 -8.41 11.34 -14.28
CA LEU A 75 -9.24 12.44 -14.76
C LEU A 75 -8.76 12.97 -16.13
N MET A 76 -7.45 13.16 -16.28
CA MET A 76 -6.85 13.54 -17.56
C MET A 76 -7.18 12.55 -18.68
N MET A 77 -7.09 11.24 -18.37
CA MET A 77 -7.40 10.18 -19.34
C MET A 77 -8.89 10.14 -19.70
N GLU A 78 -9.78 10.47 -18.76
CA GLU A 78 -11.22 10.60 -19.06
C GLU A 78 -11.49 11.77 -19.97
N ASP A 79 -10.88 12.94 -19.74
CA ASP A 79 -11.07 14.13 -20.55
C ASP A 79 -10.46 13.95 -21.96
N LEU A 80 -9.36 13.21 -22.08
CA LEU A 80 -8.82 12.77 -23.37
C LEU A 80 -9.82 11.88 -24.14
N LYS A 81 -10.42 10.89 -23.47
CA LYS A 81 -11.44 10.01 -24.09
C LYS A 81 -12.70 10.75 -24.52
N LYS A 82 -13.08 11.78 -23.76
CA LYS A 82 -14.23 12.67 -24.08
C LYS A 82 -13.91 13.69 -25.19
N GLY A 83 -12.64 13.81 -25.61
CA GLY A 83 -12.20 14.81 -26.59
C GLY A 83 -12.21 16.25 -26.06
N LEU A 84 -12.29 16.44 -24.73
CA LEU A 84 -12.21 17.77 -24.11
C LEU A 84 -10.81 18.33 -24.25
N ILE A 85 -9.78 17.51 -24.16
CA ILE A 85 -8.38 17.84 -24.45
C ILE A 85 -7.84 16.90 -25.52
N ASN A 86 -6.89 17.40 -26.34
CA ASN A 86 -6.20 16.63 -27.38
C ASN A 86 -4.68 16.84 -27.34
N LEU A 87 -4.19 17.59 -26.34
CA LEU A 87 -2.78 17.87 -26.09
C LEU A 87 -2.50 17.72 -24.60
N VAL A 88 -1.49 16.92 -24.26
CA VAL A 88 -0.96 16.78 -22.89
C VAL A 88 0.42 17.39 -22.82
N ILE A 89 0.66 18.27 -21.85
CA ILE A 89 1.95 18.94 -21.64
C ILE A 89 2.46 18.64 -20.23
N VAL A 90 3.72 18.20 -20.16
CA VAL A 90 4.44 17.96 -18.90
C VAL A 90 5.74 18.74 -18.85
N LYS A 91 6.24 19.04 -17.66
CA LYS A 91 7.54 19.69 -17.51
C LYS A 91 8.68 18.78 -18.00
N ASP A 92 8.67 17.54 -17.52
CA ASP A 92 9.60 16.49 -17.89
C ASP A 92 8.89 15.13 -17.91
N LEU A 93 9.47 14.15 -18.64
CA LEU A 93 8.89 12.82 -18.81
C LEU A 93 8.70 12.08 -17.49
N SER A 94 9.54 12.36 -16.48
CA SER A 94 9.42 11.72 -15.16
C SER A 94 8.13 12.15 -14.43
N ARG A 95 7.50 13.26 -14.81
CA ARG A 95 6.20 13.70 -14.28
C ARG A 95 5.09 12.80 -14.75
N LEU A 96 5.10 12.39 -16.02
CA LEU A 96 4.10 11.42 -16.50
C LEU A 96 4.25 10.08 -15.79
N GLY A 97 5.46 9.53 -15.71
CA GLY A 97 5.75 8.29 -14.99
C GLY A 97 7.23 7.97 -14.92
N ARG A 98 7.64 7.15 -13.94
CA ARG A 98 9.02 6.61 -13.84
C ARG A 98 9.11 5.16 -14.30
N ASP A 99 7.97 4.51 -14.54
CA ASP A 99 7.96 3.19 -15.16
C ASP A 99 8.12 3.36 -16.67
N HIS A 100 9.28 2.97 -17.20
CA HIS A 100 9.62 3.15 -18.60
C HIS A 100 8.71 2.36 -19.55
N ILE A 101 8.16 1.20 -19.09
CA ILE A 101 7.29 0.37 -19.92
C ILE A 101 5.94 1.05 -20.10
N LEU A 102 5.29 1.43 -18.97
CA LEU A 102 3.97 2.06 -19.01
C LEU A 102 4.03 3.47 -19.59
N THR A 103 5.05 4.26 -19.22
CA THR A 103 5.20 5.61 -19.76
C THR A 103 5.49 5.56 -21.27
N GLY A 104 6.36 4.65 -21.71
CA GLY A 104 6.64 4.40 -23.13
C GLY A 104 5.37 3.98 -23.87
N TYR A 105 4.59 3.05 -23.33
CA TYR A 105 3.31 2.66 -23.92
C TYR A 105 2.37 3.84 -24.15
N TYR A 106 2.19 4.72 -23.14
CA TYR A 106 1.33 5.90 -23.33
C TYR A 106 1.88 6.87 -24.37
N VAL A 107 3.16 7.16 -24.32
CA VAL A 107 3.79 8.18 -25.16
C VAL A 107 3.99 7.72 -26.61
N GLU A 108 4.31 6.45 -26.82
CA GLU A 108 4.66 5.90 -28.15
C GLU A 108 3.49 5.18 -28.84
N ASN A 109 2.57 4.59 -28.05
CA ASN A 109 1.47 3.84 -28.62
C ASN A 109 0.14 4.56 -28.38
N TYR A 110 -0.30 4.67 -27.12
CA TYR A 110 -1.65 5.13 -26.79
C TYR A 110 -1.95 6.55 -27.29
N PHE A 111 -1.08 7.54 -27.00
CA PHE A 111 -1.32 8.91 -27.43
C PHE A 111 -1.28 9.07 -28.97
N PRO A 112 -0.31 8.52 -29.70
CA PRO A 112 -0.30 8.58 -31.15
C PRO A 112 -1.48 7.86 -31.80
N GLU A 113 -1.85 6.65 -31.33
CA GLU A 113 -2.97 5.89 -31.87
C GLU A 113 -4.31 6.62 -31.72
N ASN A 114 -4.49 7.39 -30.64
CA ASN A 114 -5.69 8.15 -30.38
C ASN A 114 -5.60 9.62 -30.87
N GLY A 115 -4.58 9.98 -31.66
CA GLY A 115 -4.41 11.33 -32.17
C GLY A 115 -4.11 12.41 -31.12
N ILE A 116 -3.65 11.99 -29.94
CA ILE A 116 -3.34 12.87 -28.82
C ILE A 116 -1.89 13.37 -28.97
N ARG A 117 -1.73 14.69 -28.97
CA ARG A 117 -0.39 15.30 -28.96
C ARG A 117 0.18 15.26 -27.53
N PHE A 118 1.46 14.88 -27.41
CA PHE A 118 2.17 14.89 -26.13
C PHE A 118 3.44 15.74 -26.24
N ILE A 119 3.69 16.59 -25.23
CA ILE A 119 4.85 17.48 -25.17
C ILE A 119 5.49 17.35 -23.79
N SER A 120 6.80 17.07 -23.78
CA SER A 120 7.68 17.22 -22.61
C SER A 120 8.64 18.37 -22.88
N ILE A 121 8.56 19.42 -22.04
CA ILE A 121 9.30 20.67 -22.29
C ILE A 121 10.82 20.46 -22.11
N GLN A 122 11.23 19.82 -21.01
CA GLN A 122 12.64 19.71 -20.63
C GLN A 122 13.44 18.83 -21.61
N GLU A 123 12.85 17.75 -22.09
CA GLU A 123 13.48 16.86 -23.07
C GLU A 123 13.25 17.33 -24.51
N SER A 124 12.52 18.44 -24.70
CA SER A 124 12.12 18.94 -26.05
C SER A 124 11.43 17.85 -26.89
N TYR A 125 10.66 16.99 -26.23
CA TYR A 125 9.98 15.87 -26.86
C TYR A 125 8.58 16.27 -27.37
N TYR A 126 8.32 15.96 -28.66
CA TYR A 126 7.07 16.25 -29.36
C TYR A 126 6.66 15.03 -30.18
N ASN A 127 5.60 14.30 -29.79
CA ASN A 127 5.27 13.01 -30.41
C ASN A 127 4.87 13.02 -31.89
N PHE A 128 4.62 14.15 -32.52
CA PHE A 128 4.32 14.24 -33.98
C PHE A 128 5.41 14.96 -34.79
N LYS A 129 6.58 15.22 -34.19
CA LYS A 129 7.74 15.73 -34.92
C LYS A 129 8.73 14.61 -35.19
N LEU A 130 9.31 14.61 -36.39
CA LEU A 130 10.30 13.72 -36.99
C LEU A 130 10.97 12.64 -36.12
N LYS A 131 11.08 11.44 -36.67
CA LYS A 131 11.58 10.18 -36.08
C LYS A 131 12.85 10.24 -35.24
N SER A 132 13.76 11.17 -35.47
CA SER A 132 15.04 11.26 -34.78
C SER A 132 14.98 11.74 -33.32
N SER A 133 13.89 12.40 -32.87
CA SER A 133 13.73 12.83 -31.48
C SER A 133 13.17 11.72 -30.58
N ASN A 134 12.53 10.71 -31.14
CA ASN A 134 11.87 9.64 -30.39
C ASN A 134 12.88 8.58 -29.90
N ASP A 135 13.91 8.28 -30.68
CA ASP A 135 14.92 7.26 -30.30
C ASP A 135 15.71 7.67 -29.05
N SER A 136 15.98 8.98 -28.87
CA SER A 136 16.67 9.50 -27.69
C SER A 136 15.86 9.38 -26.40
N VAL A 137 14.54 9.43 -26.48
CA VAL A 137 13.64 9.36 -25.31
C VAL A 137 13.66 7.98 -24.68
N MET A 138 13.60 6.91 -25.48
CA MET A 138 13.71 5.54 -24.98
C MET A 138 15.06 5.31 -24.29
N PHE A 139 16.11 5.87 -24.84
CA PHE A 139 17.44 5.82 -24.22
C PHE A 139 17.46 6.56 -22.87
N ILE A 140 16.85 7.75 -22.78
CA ILE A 140 16.72 8.51 -21.53
C ILE A 140 15.93 7.70 -20.47
N PHE A 141 14.83 7.05 -20.85
CA PHE A 141 14.08 6.18 -19.96
C PHE A 141 14.90 5.00 -19.45
N ALA A 142 15.61 4.33 -20.36
CA ALA A 142 16.48 3.21 -20.00
C ALA A 142 17.60 3.65 -19.05
N CYS A 143 18.24 4.80 -19.31
CA CYS A 143 19.26 5.39 -18.44
C CYS A 143 18.71 5.73 -17.05
N ASN A 144 17.53 6.34 -16.97
CA ASN A 144 16.89 6.69 -15.70
C ASN A 144 16.51 5.45 -14.86
N ASP A 145 16.00 4.41 -15.49
CA ASP A 145 15.71 3.13 -14.81
C ASP A 145 16.99 2.44 -14.34
N PHE A 146 18.02 2.42 -15.20
CA PHE A 146 19.33 1.89 -14.86
C PHE A 146 19.96 2.63 -13.67
N TYR A 147 19.92 3.97 -13.68
CA TYR A 147 20.40 4.80 -12.57
C TYR A 147 19.65 4.51 -11.27
N SER A 148 18.32 4.42 -11.33
CA SER A 148 17.47 4.07 -10.17
C SER A 148 17.81 2.68 -9.63
N LYS A 149 18.04 1.70 -10.52
CA LYS A 149 18.47 0.34 -10.16
C LYS A 149 19.84 0.34 -9.49
N GLN A 150 20.81 1.04 -10.07
CA GLN A 150 22.17 1.17 -9.52
C GLN A 150 22.18 1.83 -8.15
N ASN A 151 21.41 2.93 -7.97
CA ASN A 151 21.27 3.58 -6.67
C ASN A 151 20.64 2.65 -5.63
N SER A 152 19.63 1.87 -6.02
CA SER A 152 19.03 0.88 -5.11
C SER A 152 20.05 -0.19 -4.67
N VAL A 153 20.93 -0.65 -5.56
CA VAL A 153 22.01 -1.59 -5.22
C VAL A 153 23.01 -0.95 -4.26
N LYS A 154 23.48 0.26 -4.56
CA LYS A 154 24.42 1.00 -3.70
C LYS A 154 23.85 1.20 -2.28
N ILE A 155 22.58 1.64 -2.18
CA ILE A 155 21.91 1.82 -0.88
C ILE A 155 21.80 0.49 -0.13
N ARG A 156 21.45 -0.61 -0.79
CA ARG A 156 21.36 -1.93 -0.16
C ARG A 156 22.71 -2.38 0.39
N ASN A 157 23.78 -2.21 -0.38
CA ASN A 157 25.12 -2.58 0.05
C ASN A 157 25.57 -1.79 1.29
N VAL A 158 25.30 -0.47 1.32
CA VAL A 158 25.59 0.36 2.50
C VAL A 158 24.75 -0.05 3.70
N LEU A 159 23.46 -0.33 3.49
CA LEU A 159 22.59 -0.79 4.58
C LEU A 159 23.01 -2.18 5.08
N GLU A 160 23.41 -3.08 4.23
CA GLU A 160 23.91 -4.40 4.62
C GLU A 160 25.22 -4.30 5.41
N TYR A 161 26.16 -3.48 4.97
CA TYR A 161 27.37 -3.18 5.74
C TYR A 161 27.04 -2.64 7.13
N LYS A 162 26.14 -1.66 7.23
CA LYS A 162 25.70 -1.11 8.52
C LYS A 162 25.05 -2.17 9.41
N LYS A 163 24.21 -3.07 8.87
CA LYS A 163 23.62 -4.18 9.62
C LYS A 163 24.69 -5.11 10.21
N ARG A 164 25.67 -5.51 9.38
CA ARG A 164 26.78 -6.38 9.84
C ARG A 164 27.67 -5.73 10.89
N LYS A 165 27.76 -4.39 10.88
CA LYS A 165 28.44 -3.61 11.93
C LYS A 165 27.58 -3.37 13.19
N GLY A 166 26.38 -3.94 13.27
CA GLY A 166 25.48 -3.76 14.41
C GLY A 166 24.85 -2.37 14.51
N LYS A 167 24.96 -1.53 13.47
CA LYS A 167 24.33 -0.19 13.48
C LYS A 167 22.83 -0.30 13.26
N PHE A 168 22.07 0.45 14.05
CA PHE A 168 20.61 0.53 13.88
C PHE A 168 20.26 1.29 12.61
N ILE A 169 19.49 0.66 11.72
CA ILE A 169 19.05 1.26 10.45
C ILE A 169 17.52 1.43 10.34
N GLY A 170 16.76 1.02 11.36
CA GLY A 170 15.31 1.10 11.38
C GLY A 170 14.80 2.54 11.40
N SER A 171 13.56 2.79 10.96
CA SER A 171 12.93 4.12 11.02
C SER A 171 12.66 4.59 12.45
N ALA A 172 12.27 3.69 13.35
CA ALA A 172 11.99 3.97 14.75
C ALA A 172 12.60 2.89 15.65
N PRO A 173 13.21 3.25 16.79
CA PRO A 173 13.74 2.31 17.77
C PRO A 173 12.64 1.40 18.33
N SER A 174 13.07 0.31 18.98
CA SER A 174 12.18 -0.49 19.82
C SER A 174 11.74 0.31 21.04
N TYR A 175 10.54 0.03 21.54
CA TYR A 175 10.01 0.70 22.74
C TYR A 175 10.98 0.54 23.91
N GLY A 176 11.24 1.61 24.66
CA GLY A 176 12.25 1.63 25.73
C GLY A 176 13.66 2.01 25.26
N TYR A 177 13.87 2.21 23.96
CA TYR A 177 15.10 2.74 23.41
C TYR A 177 14.85 4.01 22.59
N MET A 178 15.84 4.89 22.57
CA MET A 178 15.94 6.08 21.72
C MET A 178 17.21 6.01 20.87
N ARG A 179 17.28 6.82 19.83
CA ARG A 179 18.52 6.97 19.06
C ARG A 179 19.48 7.85 19.80
N ASP A 180 20.76 7.51 19.74
CA ASP A 180 21.81 8.40 20.20
C ASP A 180 21.81 9.69 19.35
N PRO A 181 21.74 10.87 19.96
CA PRO A 181 21.83 12.14 19.24
C PRO A 181 23.13 12.30 18.44
N ASN A 182 24.24 11.74 18.93
CA ASN A 182 25.56 11.83 18.31
C ASN A 182 25.82 10.76 17.25
N ASP A 183 25.32 9.55 17.44
CA ASP A 183 25.37 8.47 16.43
C ASP A 183 23.99 7.84 16.21
N LYS A 184 23.29 8.26 15.16
CA LYS A 184 21.98 7.75 14.78
C LYS A 184 21.95 6.23 14.54
N GLY A 185 23.09 5.59 14.43
CA GLY A 185 23.25 4.13 14.30
C GLY A 185 23.35 3.41 15.64
N HIS A 186 23.47 4.13 16.76
CA HIS A 186 23.52 3.60 18.11
C HIS A 186 22.17 3.78 18.84
N LEU A 187 21.88 2.92 19.81
CA LEU A 187 20.66 2.98 20.63
C LEU A 187 21.05 3.22 22.08
N LEU A 188 20.34 4.14 22.73
CA LEU A 188 20.42 4.43 24.17
C LEU A 188 19.10 4.06 24.84
N PRO A 189 19.11 3.67 26.13
CA PRO A 189 17.90 3.54 26.93
C PRO A 189 17.09 4.85 26.93
N ASP A 190 15.79 4.76 26.69
CA ASP A 190 14.88 5.89 26.79
C ASP A 190 14.51 6.13 28.28
N PRO A 191 14.80 7.29 28.85
CA PRO A 191 14.55 7.53 30.28
C PRO A 191 13.08 7.36 30.70
N GLU A 192 12.12 7.67 29.81
CA GLU A 192 10.68 7.57 30.09
C GLU A 192 10.18 6.13 29.95
N TYR A 193 10.68 5.38 28.93
CA TYR A 193 10.09 4.08 28.56
C TYR A 193 10.97 2.86 28.89
N ALA A 194 12.25 3.02 29.16
CA ALA A 194 13.10 1.90 29.60
C ALA A 194 12.64 1.27 30.93
N PRO A 195 12.25 2.07 31.98
CA PRO A 195 11.71 1.51 33.21
C PRO A 195 10.44 0.65 32.98
N VAL A 196 9.60 1.06 32.04
CA VAL A 196 8.38 0.29 31.69
C VAL A 196 8.75 -1.08 31.12
N VAL A 197 9.73 -1.15 30.23
CA VAL A 197 10.21 -2.42 29.67
C VAL A 197 10.80 -3.30 30.77
N LYS A 198 11.64 -2.75 31.65
CA LYS A 198 12.19 -3.49 32.79
C LYS A 198 11.06 -4.06 33.65
N LYS A 199 10.02 -3.27 33.96
CA LYS A 199 8.86 -3.73 34.73
C LYS A 199 8.08 -4.84 34.07
N ILE A 200 7.89 -4.79 32.74
CA ILE A 200 7.24 -5.88 31.97
C ILE A 200 8.04 -7.20 32.11
N PHE A 201 9.36 -7.14 32.04
CA PHE A 201 10.21 -8.32 32.18
C PHE A 201 10.28 -8.81 33.62
N GLU A 202 10.29 -7.96 34.63
CA GLU A 202 10.20 -8.34 36.05
C GLU A 202 8.90 -9.11 36.31
N MET A 203 7.74 -8.54 35.97
CA MET A 203 6.45 -9.19 36.15
C MET A 203 6.40 -10.55 35.43
N ALA A 204 6.93 -10.64 34.21
CA ALA A 204 6.97 -11.89 33.46
C ALA A 204 7.93 -12.93 34.11
N ASN A 205 9.05 -12.51 34.72
CA ASN A 205 9.97 -13.38 35.44
C ASN A 205 9.37 -13.90 36.75
N ASP A 206 8.53 -13.09 37.41
CA ASP A 206 7.77 -13.43 38.61
C ASP A 206 6.54 -14.35 38.30
N GLY A 207 6.36 -14.72 37.04
CA GLY A 207 5.30 -15.62 36.60
C GLY A 207 3.93 -14.97 36.35
N VAL A 208 3.85 -13.63 36.39
CA VAL A 208 2.60 -12.90 36.13
C VAL A 208 2.12 -13.15 34.69
N GLY A 209 0.86 -13.43 34.51
CA GLY A 209 0.26 -13.75 33.21
C GLY A 209 0.25 -12.57 32.25
N LEU A 210 0.36 -12.82 30.93
CA LEU A 210 0.39 -11.76 29.91
C LEU A 210 -0.86 -10.85 29.97
N SER A 211 -2.01 -11.42 30.36
CA SER A 211 -3.24 -10.65 30.52
C SER A 211 -3.16 -9.65 31.68
N GLU A 212 -2.59 -10.05 32.80
CA GLU A 212 -2.44 -9.24 34.01
C GLU A 212 -1.41 -8.11 33.77
N ILE A 213 -0.27 -8.43 33.12
CA ILE A 213 0.71 -7.44 32.68
C ILE A 213 0.03 -6.39 31.78
N THR A 214 -0.79 -6.87 30.82
CA THR A 214 -1.52 -5.97 29.91
C THR A 214 -2.50 -5.06 30.67
N THR A 215 -3.22 -5.61 31.65
CA THR A 215 -4.15 -4.87 32.49
C THR A 215 -3.42 -3.82 33.31
N TYR A 216 -2.32 -4.18 33.98
CA TYR A 216 -1.48 -3.25 34.73
C TYR A 216 -1.01 -2.06 33.89
N LEU A 217 -0.46 -2.32 32.68
CA LEU A 217 0.01 -1.26 31.79
C LEU A 217 -1.10 -0.30 31.34
N ASN A 218 -2.28 -0.85 31.14
CA ASN A 218 -3.45 -0.08 30.75
C ASN A 218 -4.00 0.74 31.93
N ASP A 219 -4.07 0.19 33.13
CA ASP A 219 -4.57 0.87 34.33
C ASP A 219 -3.64 1.99 34.76
N SER A 220 -2.35 1.78 34.61
CA SER A 220 -1.32 2.80 34.81
C SER A 220 -1.28 3.84 33.68
N LYS A 221 -2.18 3.78 32.68
CA LYS A 221 -2.30 4.72 31.54
C LYS A 221 -0.98 4.92 30.76
N ILE A 222 -0.12 3.93 30.74
CA ILE A 222 1.20 3.98 30.08
C ILE A 222 1.01 4.02 28.55
N LYS A 223 1.70 4.96 27.88
CA LYS A 223 1.61 5.11 26.43
C LYS A 223 2.09 3.85 25.70
N THR A 224 1.37 3.44 24.69
CA THR A 224 1.73 2.26 23.89
C THR A 224 2.83 2.56 22.85
N PRO A 225 3.60 1.54 22.40
CA PRO A 225 4.56 1.71 21.31
C PRO A 225 3.95 2.30 20.02
N SER A 226 2.67 2.03 19.79
CA SER A 226 1.95 2.54 18.62
C SER A 226 1.59 4.01 18.73
N SER A 227 1.30 4.50 19.94
CA SER A 227 0.99 5.91 20.16
C SER A 227 2.21 6.81 19.95
N LEU A 228 3.42 6.31 20.26
CA LEU A 228 4.68 7.04 20.09
C LEU A 228 5.12 7.15 18.62
N LYS A 229 4.83 6.14 17.79
CA LYS A 229 5.28 6.09 16.39
C LYS A 229 4.51 7.01 15.44
N ARG A 230 3.39 7.60 15.85
CA ARG A 230 2.49 8.30 14.95
C ARG A 230 2.72 9.81 14.93
N LYS A 231 3.27 10.29 13.82
CA LYS A 231 3.30 11.71 13.47
C LYS A 231 2.02 12.18 12.74
N ASN A 232 1.18 11.27 12.22
CA ASN A 232 0.03 11.64 11.38
C ASN A 232 -1.30 11.56 12.15
N PRO A 233 -2.00 12.70 12.39
CA PRO A 233 -3.26 12.77 13.14
C PRO A 233 -4.42 12.01 12.50
N ARG A 234 -4.46 11.90 11.16
CA ARG A 234 -5.56 11.24 10.41
C ARG A 234 -5.61 9.72 10.62
N ALA A 235 -4.50 9.10 11.03
CA ALA A 235 -4.44 7.66 11.30
C ALA A 235 -4.72 7.32 12.77
N ARG A 236 -5.29 8.22 13.55
CA ARG A 236 -5.67 7.99 14.95
C ARG A 236 -6.93 7.13 15.03
N SER A 237 -6.77 5.83 14.88
CA SER A 237 -7.74 4.93 15.49
C SER A 237 -7.60 5.06 17.01
N LYS A 238 -8.70 5.37 17.69
CA LYS A 238 -8.84 5.46 19.16
C LYS A 238 -8.29 4.22 19.90
N TYR A 239 -8.04 3.14 19.17
CA TYR A 239 -7.61 1.80 19.63
C TYR A 239 -6.11 1.59 19.79
N ASN A 240 -5.27 2.48 19.19
CA ASN A 240 -3.83 2.30 19.30
C ASN A 240 -3.23 2.87 20.59
N SER A 241 -4.08 3.39 21.47
CA SER A 241 -3.71 3.86 22.82
C SER A 241 -3.79 2.79 23.88
N ILE A 242 -4.26 1.56 23.56
CA ILE A 242 -4.47 0.48 24.52
C ILE A 242 -3.44 -0.61 24.32
N TRP A 243 -2.81 -1.05 25.39
CA TRP A 243 -1.95 -2.23 25.41
C TRP A 243 -2.76 -3.50 25.10
N THR A 244 -2.15 -4.40 24.36
CA THR A 244 -2.73 -5.71 24.02
C THR A 244 -1.76 -6.81 24.42
N ILE A 245 -2.26 -8.02 24.68
CA ILE A 245 -1.42 -9.20 24.95
C ILE A 245 -0.39 -9.40 23.83
N SER A 246 -0.77 -9.15 22.58
CA SER A 246 0.14 -9.25 21.44
C SER A 246 1.28 -8.23 21.49
N SER A 247 1.05 -7.02 22.01
CA SER A 247 2.10 -5.99 22.15
C SER A 247 3.08 -6.34 23.27
N VAL A 248 2.58 -6.83 24.40
CA VAL A 248 3.42 -7.35 25.50
C VAL A 248 4.24 -8.55 25.03
N LYS A 249 3.59 -9.51 24.38
CA LYS A 249 4.28 -10.70 23.83
C LYS A 249 5.39 -10.34 22.82
N LYS A 250 5.20 -9.29 21.99
CA LYS A 250 6.23 -8.79 21.07
C LYS A 250 7.43 -8.20 21.82
N ILE A 251 7.19 -7.48 22.92
CA ILE A 251 8.27 -6.94 23.78
C ILE A 251 9.06 -8.12 24.38
N LEU A 252 8.39 -9.04 25.04
CA LEU A 252 9.06 -10.18 25.71
C LEU A 252 9.84 -11.08 24.74
N LYS A 253 9.48 -11.11 23.45
CA LYS A 253 10.18 -11.90 22.41
C LYS A 253 11.29 -11.14 21.70
N ASN A 254 11.48 -9.87 21.96
CA ASN A 254 12.42 -9.05 21.21
C ASN A 254 13.82 -9.13 21.83
N GLN A 255 14.73 -9.80 21.16
CA GLN A 255 16.12 -10.00 21.59
C GLN A 255 16.94 -8.68 21.67
N MET A 256 16.43 -7.57 21.11
CA MET A 256 17.10 -6.28 21.27
C MET A 256 17.22 -5.82 22.73
N TYR A 257 16.34 -6.30 23.62
CA TYR A 257 16.38 -5.90 25.04
C TYR A 257 17.55 -6.50 25.83
N VAL A 258 18.25 -7.49 25.30
CA VAL A 258 19.50 -8.02 25.86
C VAL A 258 20.76 -7.42 25.23
N GLY A 259 20.62 -6.32 24.49
CA GLY A 259 21.73 -5.62 23.86
C GLY A 259 22.11 -6.12 22.47
N ASP A 260 21.38 -7.09 21.90
CA ASP A 260 21.66 -7.67 20.59
C ASP A 260 20.91 -6.94 19.48
N MET A 261 21.60 -6.54 18.42
CA MET A 261 20.98 -5.93 17.25
C MET A 261 20.51 -7.00 16.28
N VAL A 262 19.19 -7.19 16.19
CA VAL A 262 18.56 -8.18 15.31
C VAL A 262 17.97 -7.47 14.08
N GLN A 263 18.51 -7.77 12.92
CA GLN A 263 18.12 -7.14 11.66
C GLN A 263 17.94 -8.17 10.55
N ASN A 264 17.54 -7.72 9.35
CA ASN A 264 17.28 -8.57 8.19
C ASN A 264 16.10 -9.54 8.35
N ILE A 265 15.10 -9.19 9.16
CA ILE A 265 13.89 -9.99 9.40
C ILE A 265 13.00 -10.03 8.15
N GLN A 266 13.05 -8.99 7.34
CA GLN A 266 12.25 -8.83 6.11
C GLN A 266 13.08 -8.14 5.03
N TYR A 267 12.84 -8.51 3.77
CA TYR A 267 13.44 -7.85 2.61
C TYR A 267 12.42 -7.62 1.48
N LYS A 268 12.74 -6.71 0.55
CA LYS A 268 12.01 -6.51 -0.69
C LYS A 268 12.80 -7.12 -1.86
N ARG A 269 12.17 -7.94 -2.71
CA ARG A 269 12.85 -8.57 -3.86
C ARG A 269 13.43 -7.55 -4.84
N GLY A 270 12.70 -6.45 -5.09
CA GLY A 270 13.09 -5.45 -6.07
C GLY A 270 12.84 -4.03 -5.57
N TYR A 271 13.43 -3.04 -6.25
CA TYR A 271 13.22 -1.63 -5.93
C TYR A 271 11.81 -1.15 -6.35
N LYS A 272 11.19 -1.77 -7.36
CA LYS A 272 9.80 -1.51 -7.79
C LYS A 272 8.74 -2.22 -6.94
N THR A 273 9.12 -3.24 -6.14
CA THR A 273 8.16 -4.09 -5.42
C THR A 273 7.83 -3.53 -4.04
N LYS A 274 6.55 -3.34 -3.75
CA LYS A 274 6.08 -2.95 -2.40
C LYS A 274 6.05 -4.13 -1.42
N LYS A 275 5.91 -5.37 -1.91
CA LYS A 275 5.77 -6.59 -1.10
C LYS A 275 7.05 -6.93 -0.35
N LYS A 276 6.94 -7.06 0.97
CA LYS A 276 8.01 -7.55 1.85
C LYS A 276 7.90 -9.05 2.03
N LEU A 277 9.03 -9.74 1.99
CA LEU A 277 9.15 -11.16 2.26
C LEU A 277 9.84 -11.36 3.61
N VAL A 278 9.39 -12.36 4.35
CA VAL A 278 9.99 -12.74 5.64
C VAL A 278 11.25 -13.57 5.37
N VAL A 279 12.31 -13.27 6.10
CA VAL A 279 13.57 -14.00 6.05
C VAL A 279 13.54 -15.10 7.10
N PRO A 280 13.93 -16.35 6.77
CA PRO A 280 14.13 -17.40 7.78
C PRO A 280 15.09 -16.95 8.87
N LYS A 281 14.92 -17.47 10.09
CA LYS A 281 15.70 -17.02 11.26
C LYS A 281 17.20 -17.27 11.10
N GLU A 282 17.58 -18.30 10.38
CA GLU A 282 18.97 -18.69 10.10
C GLU A 282 19.71 -17.59 9.31
N ASN A 283 18.97 -16.80 8.55
CA ASN A 283 19.49 -15.71 7.70
C ASN A 283 19.32 -14.32 8.32
N TRP A 284 18.93 -14.25 9.59
CA TRP A 284 18.91 -12.98 10.31
C TRP A 284 20.33 -12.49 10.61
N ILE A 285 20.53 -11.22 10.58
CA ILE A 285 21.80 -10.61 10.99
C ILE A 285 21.67 -10.23 12.45
N ILE A 286 22.38 -10.97 13.32
CA ILE A 286 22.39 -10.74 14.76
C ILE A 286 23.81 -10.35 15.17
N VAL A 287 23.95 -9.13 15.72
CA VAL A 287 25.22 -8.63 16.26
C VAL A 287 25.01 -8.43 17.75
N LYS A 288 25.79 -9.14 18.56
CA LYS A 288 25.68 -9.13 20.03
C LYS A 288 26.29 -7.86 20.64
N ASN A 289 25.75 -7.44 21.79
CA ASN A 289 26.30 -6.40 22.64
C ASN A 289 26.57 -5.07 21.90
N THR A 290 25.61 -4.61 21.08
CA THR A 290 25.73 -3.37 20.31
C THR A 290 25.25 -2.12 21.06
N HIS A 291 24.47 -2.30 22.13
CA HIS A 291 23.87 -1.23 22.93
C HIS A 291 23.60 -1.72 24.34
N GLU A 292 23.35 -0.81 25.26
CA GLU A 292 23.08 -1.11 26.67
C GLU A 292 21.83 -2.01 26.80
N PRO A 293 21.94 -3.16 27.47
CA PRO A 293 20.80 -4.06 27.69
C PRO A 293 19.84 -3.48 28.74
N LEU A 294 18.54 -3.61 28.50
CA LEU A 294 17.51 -3.29 29.51
C LEU A 294 17.20 -4.48 30.42
N VAL A 295 17.55 -5.68 30.00
CA VAL A 295 17.21 -6.93 30.68
C VAL A 295 18.41 -7.88 30.62
N ASP A 296 18.64 -8.58 31.72
CA ASP A 296 19.66 -9.63 31.77
C ASP A 296 19.32 -10.78 30.82
N ARG A 297 20.35 -11.35 30.18
CA ARG A 297 20.21 -12.43 29.21
C ARG A 297 19.60 -13.70 29.82
N MET A 298 19.96 -14.04 31.05
CA MET A 298 19.42 -15.22 31.74
C MET A 298 17.92 -15.07 32.01
N ILE A 299 17.49 -13.88 32.44
CA ILE A 299 16.06 -13.57 32.66
C ILE A 299 15.30 -13.66 31.33
N PHE A 300 15.85 -13.11 30.25
CA PHE A 300 15.25 -13.17 28.93
C PHE A 300 15.05 -14.62 28.47
N GLU A 301 16.09 -15.47 28.56
CA GLU A 301 16.05 -16.88 28.14
C GLU A 301 15.06 -17.69 28.96
N LYS A 302 14.99 -17.50 30.27
CA LYS A 302 14.02 -18.12 31.18
C LYS A 302 12.59 -17.81 30.73
N ILE A 303 12.29 -16.56 30.41
CA ILE A 303 10.97 -16.13 29.94
C ILE A 303 10.63 -16.75 28.57
N GLN A 304 11.62 -16.87 27.66
CA GLN A 304 11.37 -17.51 26.34
C GLN A 304 10.87 -18.96 26.47
N GLY A 305 11.35 -19.71 27.46
CA GLY A 305 10.89 -21.06 27.75
C GLY A 305 9.40 -21.12 28.11
N ASN A 306 8.93 -20.15 28.87
CA ASN A 306 7.53 -20.06 29.30
C ASN A 306 6.60 -19.53 28.20
N VAL A 307 7.05 -18.58 27.40
CA VAL A 307 6.24 -17.98 26.30
C VAL A 307 6.05 -18.95 25.13
N LYS A 308 6.92 -19.95 24.93
CA LYS A 308 6.76 -21.01 23.91
C LYS A 308 5.61 -21.97 24.22
N ARG A 309 5.23 -22.15 25.48
CA ARG A 309 4.19 -23.10 25.91
C ARG A 309 2.75 -22.67 25.60
N THR A 310 2.51 -21.44 25.22
CA THR A 310 1.20 -21.05 24.68
C THR A 310 1.08 -21.55 23.24
N ASN A 311 0.61 -22.77 23.08
CA ASN A 311 0.33 -23.38 21.77
C ASN A 311 -0.56 -22.45 20.96
N ILE A 312 -0.04 -22.00 19.85
CA ILE A 312 -0.86 -21.52 18.73
C ILE A 312 -1.61 -22.76 18.25
N THR A 313 -2.86 -22.91 18.67
CA THR A 313 -3.77 -23.84 18.00
C THR A 313 -3.68 -23.53 16.52
N ASN A 314 -3.32 -24.54 15.73
CA ASN A 314 -3.23 -24.46 14.28
C ASN A 314 -4.46 -23.71 13.77
N ILE A 315 -4.25 -22.50 13.28
CA ILE A 315 -5.26 -21.77 12.51
C ILE A 315 -5.30 -22.51 11.17
N THR A 316 -6.10 -23.57 11.10
CA THR A 316 -6.53 -24.12 9.82
C THR A 316 -7.00 -22.95 8.99
N LYS A 317 -6.56 -22.85 7.74
CA LYS A 317 -7.05 -21.87 6.77
C LYS A 317 -8.57 -22.00 6.72
N ARG A 318 -9.28 -21.17 7.50
CA ARG A 318 -10.73 -21.17 7.46
C ARG A 318 -11.18 -20.41 6.22
N GLU A 319 -12.23 -20.85 5.62
CA GLU A 319 -12.91 -20.10 4.56
C GLU A 319 -13.38 -18.75 5.11
N LYS A 320 -13.13 -17.70 4.36
CA LYS A 320 -13.63 -16.37 4.72
C LYS A 320 -15.14 -16.33 4.58
N ARG A 321 -15.81 -15.82 5.61
CA ARG A 321 -17.25 -15.57 5.54
C ARG A 321 -17.55 -14.34 4.71
N LEU A 322 -18.73 -14.30 4.07
CA LEU A 322 -19.12 -13.28 3.10
C LEU A 322 -18.99 -11.85 3.65
N PHE A 323 -19.35 -11.61 4.91
CA PHE A 323 -19.34 -10.28 5.55
C PHE A 323 -18.10 -10.02 6.41
N GLU A 324 -17.07 -10.83 6.32
CA GLU A 324 -15.83 -10.63 7.10
C GLU A 324 -15.14 -9.30 6.72
N ASN A 325 -14.87 -8.47 7.72
CA ASN A 325 -14.32 -7.10 7.61
C ASN A 325 -15.28 -6.04 7.01
N LEU A 326 -16.52 -6.38 6.71
CA LEU A 326 -17.54 -5.43 6.21
C LEU A 326 -18.44 -4.90 7.31
N LEU A 327 -18.47 -5.54 8.49
CA LEU A 327 -19.36 -5.22 9.59
C LEU A 327 -18.69 -4.27 10.59
N TYR A 328 -19.41 -3.24 11.00
CA TYR A 328 -18.93 -2.25 11.97
C TYR A 328 -19.93 -2.10 13.12
N CYS A 329 -19.40 -1.91 14.33
CA CYS A 329 -20.21 -1.63 15.50
C CYS A 329 -20.78 -0.21 15.45
N LYS A 330 -22.09 -0.04 15.56
CA LYS A 330 -22.76 1.26 15.51
C LYS A 330 -22.31 2.20 16.63
N GLU A 331 -22.06 1.68 17.83
CA GLU A 331 -21.72 2.50 18.99
C GLU A 331 -20.26 2.93 19.01
N CYS A 332 -19.34 2.03 18.70
CA CYS A 332 -17.91 2.33 18.82
C CYS A 332 -17.18 2.49 17.48
N GLY A 333 -17.85 2.27 16.34
CA GLY A 333 -17.29 2.37 15.00
C GLY A 333 -16.22 1.32 14.67
N ASN A 334 -16.05 0.31 15.54
CA ASN A 334 -15.03 -0.73 15.30
C ASN A 334 -15.58 -1.86 14.44
N THR A 335 -14.68 -2.55 13.75
CA THR A 335 -15.03 -3.77 13.01
C THR A 335 -15.58 -4.83 13.97
N LEU A 336 -16.60 -5.55 13.53
CA LEU A 336 -17.12 -6.73 14.21
C LEU A 336 -16.27 -7.94 13.79
N THR A 337 -16.06 -8.86 14.74
CA THR A 337 -15.30 -10.09 14.52
C THR A 337 -16.26 -11.27 14.42
N ILE A 338 -16.10 -12.08 13.40
CA ILE A 338 -16.84 -13.33 13.21
C ILE A 338 -16.01 -14.46 13.81
N THR A 339 -16.57 -15.16 14.80
CA THR A 339 -15.87 -16.22 15.56
C THR A 339 -16.69 -17.49 15.56
N TYR A 340 -16.06 -18.64 15.27
CA TYR A 340 -16.69 -19.94 15.37
C TYR A 340 -16.68 -20.45 16.82
N ARG A 341 -17.85 -20.87 17.33
CA ARG A 341 -18.04 -21.44 18.65
C ARG A 341 -18.07 -22.96 18.56
N LYS A 342 -16.93 -23.62 18.75
CA LYS A 342 -16.80 -25.10 18.66
C LYS A 342 -17.80 -25.87 19.54
N ASN A 343 -18.11 -25.35 20.74
CA ASN A 343 -18.99 -26.03 21.68
C ASN A 343 -20.46 -26.02 21.26
N HIS A 344 -20.82 -25.16 20.32
CA HIS A 344 -22.21 -24.95 19.91
C HIS A 344 -22.43 -25.04 18.40
N ASP A 345 -21.36 -25.30 17.65
CA ASP A 345 -21.36 -25.48 16.18
C ASP A 345 -22.00 -24.34 15.40
N TYR A 346 -21.79 -23.08 15.83
CA TYR A 346 -22.29 -21.92 15.12
C TYR A 346 -21.31 -20.75 15.09
N TRP A 347 -21.52 -19.85 14.15
CA TRP A 347 -20.74 -18.63 14.00
C TRP A 347 -21.40 -17.47 14.75
N THR A 348 -20.59 -16.66 15.42
CA THR A 348 -21.04 -15.49 16.17
C THR A 348 -20.35 -14.24 15.70
N ILE A 349 -21.08 -13.14 15.76
CA ILE A 349 -20.57 -11.79 15.51
C ILE A 349 -20.42 -11.10 16.85
N ASN A 350 -19.25 -10.54 17.12
CA ASN A 350 -18.96 -9.84 18.37
C ASN A 350 -18.22 -8.52 18.09
N CYS A 351 -18.45 -7.53 18.93
CA CYS A 351 -17.67 -6.29 18.85
C CYS A 351 -16.20 -6.56 19.19
N ASN A 352 -15.30 -6.26 18.27
CA ASN A 352 -13.85 -6.47 18.43
C ASN A 352 -13.30 -5.67 19.62
N LYS A 353 -13.86 -4.49 19.90
CA LYS A 353 -13.43 -3.66 21.03
C LYS A 353 -13.79 -4.29 22.36
N TYR A 354 -14.99 -4.81 22.49
CA TYR A 354 -15.43 -5.57 23.67
C TYR A 354 -14.60 -6.86 23.82
N SER A 355 -14.45 -7.64 22.76
CA SER A 355 -13.75 -8.94 22.79
C SER A 355 -12.28 -8.84 23.19
N ARG A 356 -11.62 -7.68 22.97
CA ARG A 356 -10.22 -7.45 23.35
C ARG A 356 -10.01 -7.26 24.84
N ASP A 357 -10.93 -6.60 25.50
CA ASP A 357 -10.90 -6.38 26.95
C ASP A 357 -12.33 -6.22 27.50
N PRO A 358 -13.01 -7.35 27.80
CA PRO A 358 -14.38 -7.33 28.31
C PRO A 358 -14.53 -6.61 29.67
N ARG A 359 -13.49 -6.63 30.50
CA ARG A 359 -13.50 -6.07 31.87
C ARG A 359 -13.60 -4.54 31.89
N ARG A 360 -13.15 -3.86 30.82
CA ARG A 360 -13.13 -2.38 30.75
C ARG A 360 -14.42 -1.77 30.22
N HIS A 361 -15.38 -2.57 29.83
CA HIS A 361 -16.66 -2.10 29.27
C HIS A 361 -16.50 -0.98 28.21
N LEU A 362 -15.44 -1.08 27.38
CA LEU A 362 -15.15 -0.09 26.33
C LEU A 362 -16.21 -0.08 25.22
N CYS A 363 -17.03 -1.09 25.17
CA CYS A 363 -18.22 -1.26 24.34
C CYS A 363 -19.07 -2.39 24.93
N TYR A 364 -20.29 -2.59 24.42
CA TYR A 364 -21.14 -3.72 24.78
C TYR A 364 -20.77 -4.98 23.97
N PRO A 365 -21.15 -6.19 24.43
CA PRO A 365 -20.82 -7.46 23.77
C PRO A 365 -21.32 -7.56 22.33
N HIS A 366 -22.48 -6.95 21.98
CA HIS A 366 -23.11 -7.00 20.66
C HIS A 366 -23.05 -8.39 20.03
N PHE A 367 -23.59 -9.35 20.75
CA PHE A 367 -23.61 -10.74 20.32
C PHE A 367 -24.75 -10.99 19.35
N MET A 368 -24.46 -11.58 18.19
CA MET A 368 -25.44 -12.02 17.21
C MET A 368 -24.97 -13.31 16.54
N PRO A 369 -25.83 -14.32 16.34
CA PRO A 369 -25.53 -15.43 15.43
C PRO A 369 -25.34 -14.94 14.00
N TYR A 370 -24.32 -15.45 13.30
CA TYR A 370 -23.99 -15.02 11.94
C TYR A 370 -25.09 -15.33 10.94
N ASP A 371 -25.74 -16.50 11.08
CA ASP A 371 -26.77 -16.99 10.17
C ASP A 371 -28.02 -16.07 10.19
N GLN A 372 -28.38 -15.54 11.37
CA GLN A 372 -29.47 -14.56 11.48
C GLN A 372 -29.19 -13.26 10.73
N LEU A 373 -27.92 -12.79 10.73
CA LEU A 373 -27.55 -11.63 9.96
C LEU A 373 -27.64 -11.93 8.46
N GLU A 374 -27.18 -13.11 8.03
CA GLU A 374 -27.20 -13.53 6.65
C GLU A 374 -28.61 -13.62 6.10
N GLU A 375 -29.55 -14.22 6.84
CA GLU A 375 -30.97 -14.28 6.52
C GLU A 375 -31.60 -12.88 6.41
N ALA A 376 -31.38 -12.03 7.42
CA ALA A 376 -31.91 -10.66 7.43
C ALA A 376 -31.42 -9.83 6.24
N LEU A 377 -30.14 -9.95 5.88
CA LEU A 377 -29.57 -9.26 4.73
C LEU A 377 -30.11 -9.82 3.40
N LEU A 378 -30.27 -11.14 3.29
CA LEU A 378 -30.87 -11.75 2.10
C LEU A 378 -32.31 -11.29 1.89
N GLU A 379 -33.11 -11.15 2.96
CA GLU A 379 -34.45 -10.58 2.85
C GLU A 379 -34.46 -9.12 2.36
N VAL A 380 -33.56 -8.29 2.91
CA VAL A 380 -33.42 -6.90 2.45
C VAL A 380 -33.02 -6.83 0.97
N VAL A 381 -32.06 -7.65 0.56
CA VAL A 381 -31.62 -7.75 -0.85
C VAL A 381 -32.79 -8.20 -1.73
N LYS A 382 -33.50 -9.27 -1.35
CA LYS A 382 -34.67 -9.76 -2.10
C LYS A 382 -35.75 -8.69 -2.24
N LYS A 383 -36.11 -7.98 -1.16
CA LYS A 383 -37.08 -6.88 -1.16
C LYS A 383 -36.62 -5.73 -2.09
N THR A 384 -35.33 -5.37 -2.01
CA THR A 384 -34.76 -4.31 -2.82
C THR A 384 -34.74 -4.70 -4.30
N CYS A 385 -34.28 -5.91 -4.62
CA CYS A 385 -34.28 -6.44 -5.99
C CYS A 385 -35.70 -6.50 -6.56
N LYS A 386 -36.69 -6.97 -5.78
CA LYS A 386 -38.08 -7.00 -6.21
C LYS A 386 -38.60 -5.61 -6.54
N LYS A 387 -38.35 -4.61 -5.67
CA LYS A 387 -38.73 -3.21 -5.88
C LYS A 387 -38.12 -2.62 -7.16
N TYR A 388 -36.88 -2.95 -7.48
CA TYR A 388 -36.23 -2.50 -8.71
C TYR A 388 -36.66 -3.28 -9.93
N LEU A 389 -36.90 -4.58 -9.80
CA LEU A 389 -37.39 -5.43 -10.90
C LEU A 389 -38.83 -5.06 -11.31
N ASP A 390 -39.66 -4.69 -10.35
CA ASP A 390 -41.02 -4.20 -10.63
C ASP A 390 -41.00 -2.81 -11.31
N ALA A 391 -39.92 -2.03 -11.11
CA ALA A 391 -39.74 -0.70 -11.73
C ALA A 391 -39.06 -0.76 -13.12
N ILE A 392 -38.38 -1.86 -13.46
CA ILE A 392 -37.67 -2.04 -14.73
C ILE A 392 -38.43 -3.05 -15.57
N ASN A 393 -38.70 -2.71 -16.85
CA ASN A 393 -39.35 -3.57 -17.81
C ASN A 393 -38.52 -4.85 -18.08
N VAL A 394 -38.76 -5.89 -17.26
CA VAL A 394 -38.00 -7.16 -17.21
C VAL A 394 -37.78 -7.84 -18.57
N PRO A 395 -38.70 -7.76 -19.56
CA PRO A 395 -38.47 -8.36 -20.89
C PRO A 395 -37.24 -7.81 -21.60
N ASN A 396 -36.99 -6.51 -21.54
CA ASN A 396 -35.84 -5.89 -22.22
C ASN A 396 -34.49 -6.25 -21.55
N LEU A 397 -34.47 -6.32 -20.25
CA LEU A 397 -33.24 -6.72 -19.52
C LEU A 397 -32.87 -8.18 -19.75
N ALA A 398 -33.87 -9.05 -19.84
CA ALA A 398 -33.66 -10.47 -20.13
C ALA A 398 -33.15 -10.71 -21.57
N LEU A 399 -33.56 -9.88 -22.55
CA LEU A 399 -33.03 -9.86 -23.89
C LEU A 399 -31.58 -9.38 -23.96
N GLU A 400 -31.26 -8.27 -23.28
CA GLU A 400 -29.89 -7.76 -23.19
C GLU A 400 -28.92 -8.75 -22.52
N LEU A 401 -29.36 -9.43 -21.45
CA LEU A 401 -28.54 -10.46 -20.78
C LEU A 401 -28.33 -11.72 -21.68
N LYS A 402 -29.34 -12.11 -22.46
CA LYS A 402 -29.19 -13.18 -23.45
C LYS A 402 -28.19 -12.79 -24.54
N ASP A 403 -28.25 -11.58 -25.05
CA ASP A 403 -27.33 -11.09 -26.07
C ASP A 403 -25.89 -10.94 -25.54
N ARG A 404 -25.71 -10.47 -24.31
CA ARG A 404 -24.40 -10.45 -23.65
C ARG A 404 -23.83 -11.87 -23.47
N LYS A 405 -24.65 -12.84 -23.06
CA LYS A 405 -24.21 -14.23 -22.89
C LYS A 405 -23.81 -14.86 -24.23
N LYS A 406 -24.56 -14.55 -25.30
CA LYS A 406 -24.27 -15.01 -26.67
C LYS A 406 -22.97 -14.38 -27.23
N ASN A 407 -22.71 -13.12 -26.89
CA ASN A 407 -21.46 -12.43 -27.27
C ASN A 407 -20.26 -12.97 -26.50
N ASN A 408 -20.40 -13.24 -25.19
CA ASN A 408 -19.33 -13.84 -24.40
C ASN A 408 -18.94 -15.23 -24.91
N LEU A 409 -19.92 -16.08 -25.27
CA LEU A 409 -19.66 -17.39 -25.86
C LEU A 409 -18.93 -17.29 -27.23
N LYS A 410 -19.23 -16.26 -28.03
CA LYS A 410 -18.49 -16.01 -29.28
C LYS A 410 -17.04 -15.57 -29.03
N ILE A 411 -16.82 -14.77 -27.98
CA ILE A 411 -15.46 -14.30 -27.56
C ILE A 411 -14.66 -15.49 -27.03
N GLU A 412 -15.24 -16.34 -26.19
CA GLU A 412 -14.59 -17.53 -25.65
C GLU A 412 -14.22 -18.54 -26.79
N ALA A 413 -15.11 -18.75 -27.75
CA ALA A 413 -14.81 -19.57 -28.91
C ALA A 413 -13.68 -19.00 -29.78
N ARG A 414 -13.59 -17.67 -29.88
CA ARG A 414 -12.51 -16.99 -30.61
C ARG A 414 -11.17 -17.07 -29.90
N ILE A 415 -11.17 -16.94 -28.55
CA ILE A 415 -9.98 -17.13 -27.72
C ILE A 415 -9.45 -18.55 -27.88
N PHE A 416 -10.33 -19.56 -27.79
CA PHE A 416 -9.95 -20.95 -27.96
C PHE A 416 -9.34 -21.24 -29.35
N ASP A 417 -9.89 -20.62 -30.40
CA ASP A 417 -9.37 -20.75 -31.78
C ASP A 417 -7.99 -20.10 -31.94
N LEU A 418 -7.74 -18.98 -31.26
CA LEU A 418 -6.46 -18.29 -31.26
C LEU A 418 -5.41 -19.07 -30.48
N GLU A 419 -5.75 -19.60 -29.32
CA GLU A 419 -4.84 -20.45 -28.51
C GLU A 419 -4.44 -21.73 -29.27
N LYS A 420 -5.37 -22.32 -30.02
CA LYS A 420 -5.07 -23.45 -30.87
C LYS A 420 -4.10 -23.10 -32.01
N LYS A 421 -4.29 -21.94 -32.65
CA LYS A 421 -3.39 -21.44 -33.70
C LYS A 421 -2.01 -21.11 -33.17
N GLU A 422 -1.95 -20.52 -31.98
CA GLU A 422 -0.67 -20.25 -31.28
C GLU A 422 0.11 -21.56 -31.03
N LYS A 423 -0.58 -22.58 -30.52
CA LYS A 423 0.00 -23.90 -30.27
C LYS A 423 0.49 -24.59 -31.54
N ASP A 424 -0.26 -24.46 -32.64
CA ASP A 424 0.11 -24.99 -33.94
C ASP A 424 1.32 -24.25 -34.53
N LEU A 425 1.44 -22.95 -34.31
CA LEU A 425 2.61 -22.14 -34.71
C LEU A 425 3.86 -22.47 -33.87
N LEU A 426 3.72 -22.64 -32.57
CA LEU A 426 4.80 -23.06 -31.69
C LEU A 426 5.33 -24.45 -32.09
N ASN A 427 4.45 -25.40 -32.34
CA ASN A 427 4.85 -26.74 -32.80
C ASN A 427 5.55 -26.73 -34.18
N LYS A 428 5.23 -25.77 -35.05
CA LYS A 428 5.93 -25.61 -36.34
C LYS A 428 7.29 -24.93 -36.16
N PHE A 429 7.45 -24.10 -35.15
CA PHE A 429 8.73 -23.43 -34.83
C PHE A 429 9.73 -24.40 -34.19
N ASP A 430 9.24 -25.35 -33.38
CA ASP A 430 10.08 -26.39 -32.75
C ASP A 430 10.50 -27.50 -33.74
N MET A 431 9.97 -27.49 -34.96
CA MET A 431 10.32 -28.43 -36.04
C MET A 431 11.24 -27.84 -37.12
N LEU A 432 11.63 -26.59 -37.00
CA LEU A 432 12.64 -25.89 -37.82
C LEU A 432 13.96 -25.71 -37.04
#